data_4d61050b9397cd0aa32cb3bba1928cd4
#
_entry.id   4d61050b9397cd0aa32cb3bba1928cd4
#
_cell.length_a   1.000
_cell.length_b   1.000
_cell.length_c   1.000
_cell.angle_alpha   90.00
_cell.angle_beta   90.00
_cell.angle_gamma   90.00
#
_symmetry.space_group_name_H-M   'P 1'
#
loop_
_entity.id
_entity.type
_entity.pdbx_description
1 polymer ?
#
loop_
_entity_poly.entity_id
_entity_poly.type
_entity_poly.pdbx_seq_one_letter_code
_entity_poly.pdbx_strand_id
1 'polypeptide(L)'
;TYSSGMFVRLAFAVAINIDPEILIVDEALSVGDVFFQSKCYHKFEEFKEMGKTILLVSHDLSSVSKYCDRVVLLDKGTKVAEGSARRMVDMYKRLLVNQLDVNNAEGKKDIGLESNINVPADSWMSKLTLNPDVQEYGENVARITDFAIVDDKGKITNIVEKGKKCSFKIKMEVYQEVENPILAITIKNLHGTDITGTNTHYEGENMGILCAGNVRIATFTQDIYLQGGEYLISLGCTGYIKGEFHVFHRLYDVCNMTVISSRDTVGFYDMNSTLQMEEA
;
A
#
# COMPACT_ATOMS: atom_id res chain seq x y z
N THR A 1 -18.93 -36.59 -9.74
CA THR A 1 -18.31 -36.00 -8.54
C THR A 1 -17.94 -34.56 -8.82
N TYR A 2 -18.41 -33.63 -7.99
CA TYR A 2 -18.04 -32.23 -8.10
C TYR A 2 -16.55 -32.04 -7.78
N SER A 3 -15.86 -31.14 -8.52
CA SER A 3 -14.54 -30.68 -8.10
C SER A 3 -14.64 -29.83 -6.82
N SER A 4 -13.56 -29.70 -6.07
CA SER A 4 -13.53 -28.86 -4.84
C SER A 4 -14.01 -27.42 -5.14
N GLY A 5 -13.61 -26.84 -6.28
CA GLY A 5 -14.04 -25.52 -6.70
C GLY A 5 -15.55 -25.44 -7.03
N MET A 6 -16.14 -26.47 -7.62
CA MET A 6 -17.59 -26.53 -7.85
C MET A 6 -18.38 -26.65 -6.56
N PHE A 7 -17.85 -27.38 -5.57
CA PHE A 7 -18.50 -27.51 -4.27
C PHE A 7 -18.52 -26.19 -3.52
N VAL A 8 -17.42 -25.45 -3.49
CA VAL A 8 -17.33 -24.12 -2.86
C VAL A 8 -18.29 -23.13 -3.54
N ARG A 9 -18.37 -23.14 -4.86
CA ARG A 9 -19.33 -22.30 -5.61
C ARG A 9 -20.79 -22.62 -5.26
N LEU A 10 -21.13 -23.88 -5.14
CA LEU A 10 -22.47 -24.29 -4.75
C LEU A 10 -22.79 -23.85 -3.33
N ALA A 11 -21.89 -24.10 -2.39
CA ALA A 11 -22.04 -23.69 -0.99
C ALA A 11 -22.20 -22.17 -0.87
N PHE A 12 -21.37 -21.40 -1.58
CA PHE A 12 -21.47 -19.94 -1.59
C PHE A 12 -22.80 -19.48 -2.22
N ALA A 13 -23.21 -20.05 -3.37
CA ALA A 13 -24.48 -19.71 -4.01
C ALA A 13 -25.68 -19.96 -3.08
N VAL A 14 -25.64 -21.01 -2.26
CA VAL A 14 -26.67 -21.26 -1.24
C VAL A 14 -26.60 -20.18 -0.16
N ALA A 15 -25.42 -19.90 0.40
CA ALA A 15 -25.24 -18.94 1.49
C ALA A 15 -25.71 -17.52 1.17
N ILE A 16 -25.43 -17.04 -0.06
CA ILE A 16 -25.85 -15.69 -0.48
C ILE A 16 -27.34 -15.54 -0.81
N ASN A 17 -28.03 -16.67 -1.09
CA ASN A 17 -29.47 -16.64 -1.39
C ASN A 17 -30.36 -16.84 -0.17
N ILE A 18 -29.78 -17.07 1.02
CA ILE A 18 -30.52 -17.23 2.27
C ILE A 18 -30.88 -15.86 2.92
N ASP A 19 -30.33 -14.75 2.39
CA ASP A 19 -30.44 -13.40 2.97
C ASP A 19 -30.01 -13.34 4.45
N PRO A 20 -28.77 -13.68 4.79
CA PRO A 20 -28.31 -13.77 6.17
C PRO A 20 -28.20 -12.38 6.80
N GLU A 21 -28.43 -12.27 8.12
CA GLU A 21 -28.11 -11.07 8.89
C GLU A 21 -26.58 -10.99 9.17
N ILE A 22 -25.93 -12.16 9.33
CA ILE A 22 -24.49 -12.30 9.54
C ILE A 22 -23.98 -13.33 8.56
N LEU A 23 -23.05 -12.93 7.69
CA LEU A 23 -22.35 -13.80 6.75
C LEU A 23 -20.91 -14.01 7.21
N ILE A 24 -20.53 -15.28 7.41
CA ILE A 24 -19.14 -15.64 7.76
C ILE A 24 -18.50 -16.31 6.56
N VAL A 25 -17.37 -15.77 6.09
CA VAL A 25 -16.63 -16.25 4.91
C VAL A 25 -15.18 -16.50 5.32
N ASP A 26 -14.78 -17.77 5.25
CA ASP A 26 -13.43 -18.21 5.58
C ASP A 26 -12.73 -18.73 4.31
N GLU A 27 -11.73 -17.97 3.81
CA GLU A 27 -10.89 -18.26 2.63
C GLU A 27 -11.67 -18.64 1.33
N ALA A 28 -13.01 -18.61 1.35
CA ALA A 28 -13.85 -19.12 0.27
C ALA A 28 -13.76 -18.29 -1.02
N LEU A 29 -13.25 -17.06 -0.96
CA LEU A 29 -13.14 -16.18 -2.12
C LEU A 29 -11.88 -16.40 -2.94
N SER A 30 -10.89 -17.09 -2.37
CA SER A 30 -9.66 -17.49 -3.08
C SER A 30 -9.91 -18.65 -4.05
N VAL A 31 -11.08 -19.29 -3.97
CA VAL A 31 -11.43 -20.49 -4.76
C VAL A 31 -12.42 -20.13 -5.86
N GLY A 32 -12.07 -20.44 -7.10
CA GLY A 32 -12.92 -20.23 -8.26
C GLY A 32 -12.25 -19.40 -9.35
N ASP A 33 -12.98 -19.14 -10.45
CA ASP A 33 -12.50 -18.24 -11.48
C ASP A 33 -12.78 -16.76 -11.13
N VAL A 34 -12.11 -15.86 -11.84
CA VAL A 34 -12.21 -14.41 -11.65
C VAL A 34 -13.66 -13.90 -11.77
N PHE A 35 -14.48 -14.50 -12.63
CA PHE A 35 -15.87 -14.09 -12.81
C PHE A 35 -16.73 -14.47 -11.61
N PHE A 36 -16.46 -15.62 -10.99
CA PHE A 36 -17.13 -16.04 -9.78
C PHE A 36 -16.72 -15.15 -8.60
N GLN A 37 -15.43 -14.87 -8.44
CA GLN A 37 -14.93 -13.95 -7.42
C GLN A 37 -15.57 -12.56 -7.54
N SER A 38 -15.66 -12.02 -8.77
CA SER A 38 -16.31 -10.73 -9.02
C SER A 38 -17.78 -10.72 -8.58
N LYS A 39 -18.53 -11.79 -8.85
CA LYS A 39 -19.91 -11.92 -8.39
C LYS A 39 -20.03 -11.99 -6.87
N CYS A 40 -19.09 -12.68 -6.21
CA CYS A 40 -19.06 -12.75 -4.75
C CYS A 40 -18.83 -11.37 -4.12
N TYR A 41 -17.85 -10.63 -4.63
CA TYR A 41 -17.56 -9.28 -4.14
C TYR A 41 -18.69 -8.29 -4.39
N HIS A 42 -19.34 -8.37 -5.55
CA HIS A 42 -20.53 -7.54 -5.81
C HIS A 42 -21.67 -7.83 -4.81
N LYS A 43 -21.85 -9.10 -4.46
CA LYS A 43 -22.85 -9.48 -3.45
C LYS A 43 -22.48 -9.02 -2.04
N PHE A 44 -21.19 -8.92 -1.73
CA PHE A 44 -20.73 -8.32 -0.47
C PHE A 44 -21.06 -6.82 -0.39
N GLU A 45 -20.87 -6.09 -1.49
CA GLU A 45 -21.23 -4.68 -1.57
C GLU A 45 -22.76 -4.50 -1.35
N GLU A 46 -23.59 -5.33 -2.00
CA GLU A 46 -25.04 -5.33 -1.77
C GLU A 46 -25.41 -5.58 -0.29
N PHE A 47 -24.81 -6.61 0.33
CA PHE A 47 -25.08 -6.92 1.74
C PHE A 47 -24.64 -5.80 2.69
N LYS A 48 -23.51 -5.17 2.38
CA LYS A 48 -23.01 -4.02 3.14
C LYS A 48 -23.96 -2.82 3.03
N GLU A 49 -24.46 -2.52 1.83
CA GLU A 49 -25.48 -1.48 1.59
C GLU A 49 -26.79 -1.77 2.34
N MET A 50 -27.18 -3.05 2.48
CA MET A 50 -28.33 -3.49 3.26
C MET A 50 -28.08 -3.46 4.78
N GLY A 51 -26.87 -3.08 5.24
CA GLY A 51 -26.50 -3.04 6.65
C GLY A 51 -26.25 -4.40 7.29
N LYS A 52 -26.00 -5.44 6.49
CA LYS A 52 -25.66 -6.79 6.98
C LYS A 52 -24.26 -6.84 7.55
N THR A 53 -24.01 -7.74 8.48
CA THR A 53 -22.69 -7.97 9.06
C THR A 53 -21.94 -9.05 8.28
N ILE A 54 -20.74 -8.75 7.82
CA ILE A 54 -19.86 -9.71 7.11
C ILE A 54 -18.59 -9.92 7.93
N LEU A 55 -18.31 -11.16 8.29
CA LEU A 55 -17.04 -11.58 8.89
C LEU A 55 -16.20 -12.27 7.81
N LEU A 56 -15.17 -11.59 7.33
CA LEU A 56 -14.25 -12.09 6.31
C LEU A 56 -12.95 -12.55 6.96
N VAL A 57 -12.59 -13.83 6.80
CA VAL A 57 -11.27 -14.36 7.12
C VAL A 57 -10.51 -14.54 5.82
N SER A 58 -9.40 -13.84 5.67
CA SER A 58 -8.58 -13.89 4.46
C SER A 58 -7.14 -13.48 4.74
N HIS A 59 -6.22 -13.99 3.93
CA HIS A 59 -4.84 -13.53 3.83
C HIS A 59 -4.61 -12.60 2.62
N ASP A 60 -5.64 -12.39 1.78
CA ASP A 60 -5.57 -11.40 0.69
C ASP A 60 -5.78 -9.99 1.21
N LEU A 61 -4.66 -9.28 1.38
CA LEU A 61 -4.63 -7.92 1.91
C LEU A 61 -5.38 -6.91 1.01
N SER A 62 -5.48 -7.18 -0.30
CA SER A 62 -6.22 -6.33 -1.23
C SER A 62 -7.71 -6.39 -0.96
N SER A 63 -8.26 -7.59 -0.79
CA SER A 63 -9.66 -7.80 -0.43
C SER A 63 -9.98 -7.23 0.96
N VAL A 64 -9.08 -7.45 1.94
CA VAL A 64 -9.22 -6.89 3.30
C VAL A 64 -9.27 -5.36 3.25
N SER A 65 -8.34 -4.72 2.52
CA SER A 65 -8.31 -3.26 2.38
C SER A 65 -9.56 -2.69 1.73
N LYS A 66 -10.10 -3.40 0.73
CA LYS A 66 -11.24 -2.91 -0.06
C LYS A 66 -12.58 -3.09 0.62
N TYR A 67 -12.80 -4.25 1.26
CA TYR A 67 -14.13 -4.65 1.72
C TYR A 67 -14.35 -4.55 3.23
N CYS A 68 -13.27 -4.52 4.04
CA CYS A 68 -13.38 -4.50 5.50
C CYS A 68 -13.32 -3.07 6.06
N ASP A 69 -14.26 -2.72 6.92
CA ASP A 69 -14.26 -1.44 7.67
C ASP A 69 -13.34 -1.54 8.90
N ARG A 70 -13.34 -2.73 9.53
CA ARG A 70 -12.59 -3.05 10.74
C ARG A 70 -11.92 -4.41 10.59
N VAL A 71 -10.70 -4.53 11.05
CA VAL A 71 -9.90 -5.77 10.96
C VAL A 71 -9.36 -6.13 12.33
N VAL A 72 -9.41 -7.41 12.64
CA VAL A 72 -8.74 -8.02 13.80
C VAL A 72 -7.55 -8.82 13.27
N LEU A 73 -6.35 -8.48 13.74
CA LEU A 73 -5.12 -9.16 13.38
C LEU A 73 -4.84 -10.28 14.38
N LEU A 74 -4.70 -11.48 13.85
CA LEU A 74 -4.37 -12.67 14.62
C LEU A 74 -2.99 -13.20 14.24
N ASP A 75 -2.18 -13.58 15.25
CA ASP A 75 -0.94 -14.33 15.05
C ASP A 75 -0.89 -15.48 16.05
N LYS A 76 -0.60 -16.68 15.55
CA LYS A 76 -0.50 -17.92 16.36
C LYS A 76 -1.66 -18.12 17.34
N GLY A 77 -2.88 -17.79 16.90
CA GLY A 77 -4.10 -17.91 17.71
C GLY A 77 -4.32 -16.79 18.72
N THR A 78 -3.45 -15.79 18.79
CA THR A 78 -3.56 -14.65 19.70
C THR A 78 -3.97 -13.40 18.92
N LYS A 79 -4.88 -12.61 19.50
CA LYS A 79 -5.24 -11.28 18.96
C LYS A 79 -4.09 -10.31 19.22
N VAL A 80 -3.47 -9.85 18.14
CA VAL A 80 -2.35 -8.89 18.17
C VAL A 80 -2.85 -7.45 18.23
N ALA A 81 -3.81 -7.13 17.37
CA ALA A 81 -4.35 -5.77 17.25
C ALA A 81 -5.74 -5.78 16.60
N GLU A 82 -6.41 -4.64 16.69
CA GLU A 82 -7.68 -4.37 16.03
C GLU A 82 -7.75 -2.90 15.60
N GLY A 83 -8.33 -2.63 14.44
CA GLY A 83 -8.45 -1.26 13.93
C GLY A 83 -8.95 -1.18 12.49
N SER A 84 -8.73 -0.04 11.84
CA SER A 84 -9.08 0.15 10.44
C SER A 84 -8.29 -0.82 9.54
N ALA A 85 -8.88 -1.21 8.41
CA ALA A 85 -8.26 -2.14 7.46
C ALA A 85 -6.85 -1.67 7.05
N ARG A 86 -6.70 -0.40 6.71
CA ARG A 86 -5.41 0.22 6.34
C ARG A 86 -4.33 -0.01 7.40
N ARG A 87 -4.60 0.35 8.66
CA ARG A 87 -3.66 0.22 9.77
C ARG A 87 -3.29 -1.24 10.04
N MET A 88 -4.26 -2.14 9.98
CA MET A 88 -4.05 -3.57 10.25
C MET A 88 -3.28 -4.27 9.12
N VAL A 89 -3.51 -3.89 7.88
CA VAL A 89 -2.75 -4.40 6.73
C VAL A 89 -1.26 -3.99 6.83
N ASP A 90 -1.00 -2.74 7.18
CA ASP A 90 0.38 -2.28 7.38
C ASP A 90 1.05 -3.00 8.57
N MET A 91 0.32 -3.24 9.66
CA MET A 91 0.81 -4.00 10.80
C MET A 91 1.07 -5.48 10.45
N TYR A 92 0.21 -6.11 9.65
CA TYR A 92 0.42 -7.46 9.16
C TYR A 92 1.67 -7.57 8.27
N LYS A 93 1.90 -6.60 7.38
CA LYS A 93 3.14 -6.54 6.58
C LYS A 93 4.39 -6.48 7.47
N ARG A 94 4.33 -5.75 8.60
CA ARG A 94 5.43 -5.71 9.60
C ARG A 94 5.65 -7.06 10.29
N LEU A 95 4.58 -7.76 10.67
CA LEU A 95 4.67 -9.11 11.25
C LEU A 95 5.36 -10.08 10.31
N LEU A 96 5.03 -10.05 9.02
CA LEU A 96 5.62 -10.93 8.02
C LEU A 96 7.14 -10.74 7.86
N VAL A 97 7.65 -9.54 8.10
CA VAL A 97 9.11 -9.26 8.04
C VAL A 97 9.78 -9.34 9.41
N ASN A 98 9.16 -10.03 10.38
CA ASN A 98 9.66 -10.24 11.76
C ASN A 98 10.03 -8.94 12.52
N GLN A 99 9.43 -7.81 12.16
CA GLN A 99 9.71 -6.51 12.78
C GLN A 99 8.72 -6.13 13.90
N LEU A 100 7.79 -7.01 14.25
CA LEU A 100 6.94 -6.88 15.43
C LEU A 100 7.25 -8.01 16.40
N ASP A 101 7.78 -7.66 17.56
CA ASP A 101 7.82 -8.56 18.72
C ASP A 101 6.41 -8.68 19.29
N VAL A 102 5.73 -9.77 18.99
CA VAL A 102 4.37 -10.07 19.46
C VAL A 102 4.27 -10.06 20.99
N ASN A 103 5.36 -10.41 21.68
CA ASN A 103 5.43 -10.44 23.15
C ASN A 103 5.45 -9.05 23.80
N ASN A 104 5.67 -7.97 23.03
CA ASN A 104 5.64 -6.59 23.51
C ASN A 104 4.34 -5.86 23.18
N ALA A 105 3.40 -6.49 22.47
CA ALA A 105 2.14 -5.85 22.06
C ALA A 105 1.09 -5.75 23.17
N GLU A 106 1.16 -6.61 24.21
CA GLU A 106 0.15 -6.65 25.28
C GLU A 106 0.36 -5.66 26.43
N GLY A 107 1.43 -4.90 26.47
CA GLY A 107 1.76 -4.05 27.62
C GLY A 107 1.98 -2.57 27.33
N LYS A 108 1.95 -2.14 26.11
CA LYS A 108 2.04 -0.71 25.81
C LYS A 108 0.69 -0.23 25.27
N LYS A 109 -0.02 0.54 26.14
CA LYS A 109 -0.90 1.62 25.69
C LYS A 109 -0.38 2.14 24.37
N ASP A 110 -1.31 2.34 23.41
CA ASP A 110 -1.05 3.00 22.16
C ASP A 110 0.42 3.39 22.06
N ILE A 111 1.22 2.60 21.37
CA ILE A 111 2.46 3.13 20.85
C ILE A 111 1.92 4.19 19.90
N GLY A 112 1.63 5.34 20.51
CA GLY A 112 1.53 6.60 19.83
C GLY A 112 2.85 6.71 19.09
N LEU A 113 2.86 6.21 17.90
CA LEU A 113 3.75 6.65 16.88
C LEU A 113 3.27 8.08 16.57
N GLU A 114 3.49 8.98 17.53
CA GLU A 114 3.72 10.37 17.19
C GLU A 114 5.01 10.37 16.38
N SER A 115 4.91 9.95 15.14
CA SER A 115 5.94 10.26 14.17
C SER A 115 5.79 11.73 13.83
N ASN A 116 6.28 12.57 14.70
CA ASN A 116 6.69 13.90 14.33
C ASN A 116 7.89 13.70 13.40
N ILE A 117 7.64 13.49 12.10
CA ILE A 117 8.72 13.59 11.10
C ILE A 117 9.32 14.97 11.35
N ASN A 118 10.56 15.00 11.77
CA ASN A 118 11.28 16.26 11.93
C ASN A 118 11.49 16.83 10.52
N VAL A 119 10.71 17.88 10.18
CA VAL A 119 10.72 18.53 8.88
C VAL A 119 11.67 19.73 8.94
N PRO A 120 12.90 19.62 8.42
CA PRO A 120 13.80 20.76 8.35
C PRO A 120 13.21 21.86 7.44
N ALA A 121 13.31 23.12 7.83
CA ALA A 121 12.70 24.24 7.12
C ALA A 121 13.13 24.35 5.65
N ASP A 122 14.35 23.96 5.32
CA ASP A 122 14.92 24.00 3.96
C ASP A 122 14.79 22.67 3.20
N SER A 123 14.07 21.67 3.74
CA SER A 123 13.88 20.38 3.11
C SER A 123 12.88 20.45 1.95
N TRP A 124 12.93 19.47 1.06
CA TRP A 124 11.93 19.33 -0.01
C TRP A 124 10.55 19.04 0.56
N MET A 125 10.50 18.14 1.58
CA MET A 125 9.24 17.74 2.20
C MET A 125 8.54 18.88 2.93
N SER A 126 9.25 19.97 3.33
CA SER A 126 8.65 21.17 3.92
C SER A 126 7.68 21.89 2.97
N LYS A 127 7.77 21.63 1.66
CA LYS A 127 6.93 22.21 0.62
C LYS A 127 5.72 21.32 0.28
N LEU A 128 5.57 20.20 0.93
CA LEU A 128 4.49 19.25 0.72
C LEU A 128 3.48 19.30 1.88
N THR A 129 2.25 18.93 1.59
CA THR A 129 1.27 18.60 2.63
C THR A 129 1.56 17.19 3.10
N LEU A 130 2.05 17.05 4.31
CA LEU A 130 2.38 15.76 4.92
C LEU A 130 1.19 15.21 5.70
N ASN A 131 1.15 13.91 5.82
CA ASN A 131 0.19 13.23 6.69
C ASN A 131 0.63 13.41 8.16
N PRO A 132 -0.20 14.00 9.04
CA PRO A 132 0.16 14.14 10.45
C PRO A 132 0.27 12.80 11.19
N ASP A 133 -0.41 11.75 10.68
CA ASP A 133 -0.46 10.41 11.27
C ASP A 133 0.44 9.42 10.53
N VAL A 134 1.59 9.87 10.03
CA VAL A 134 2.56 8.99 9.34
C VAL A 134 2.98 7.85 10.25
N GLN A 135 2.97 6.64 9.71
CA GLN A 135 3.54 5.48 10.40
C GLN A 135 4.98 5.26 9.92
N GLU A 136 5.91 5.45 10.83
CA GLU A 136 7.35 5.25 10.60
C GLU A 136 7.85 4.03 11.36
N TYR A 137 8.67 3.19 10.70
CA TYR A 137 9.37 2.10 11.36
C TYR A 137 10.61 1.66 10.56
N GLY A 138 11.46 0.88 11.18
CA GLY A 138 12.66 0.29 10.61
C GLY A 138 13.82 0.29 11.61
N GLU A 139 14.91 -0.35 11.24
CA GLU A 139 16.11 -0.49 12.10
C GLU A 139 16.96 0.79 12.14
N ASN A 140 16.66 1.75 11.27
CA ASN A 140 17.36 3.03 11.15
C ASN A 140 18.86 2.94 10.84
N VAL A 141 19.32 1.84 10.24
CA VAL A 141 20.69 1.70 9.73
C VAL A 141 20.92 2.53 8.47
N ALA A 142 19.87 2.79 7.71
CA ALA A 142 19.77 3.79 6.66
C ALA A 142 18.36 4.41 6.70
N ARG A 143 18.27 5.73 6.56
CA ARG A 143 17.00 6.47 6.70
C ARG A 143 16.71 7.32 5.48
N ILE A 144 15.43 7.42 5.15
CA ILE A 144 14.91 8.45 4.25
C ILE A 144 14.87 9.76 5.05
N THR A 145 15.70 10.73 4.66
CA THR A 145 15.86 12.01 5.36
C THR A 145 15.14 13.15 4.67
N ASP A 146 14.79 12.99 3.38
CA ASP A 146 14.01 13.98 2.64
C ASP A 146 13.34 13.32 1.43
N PHE A 147 12.24 13.91 0.93
CA PHE A 147 11.57 13.45 -0.27
C PHE A 147 10.78 14.57 -0.93
N ALA A 148 10.48 14.42 -2.23
CA ALA A 148 9.66 15.36 -2.98
C ALA A 148 8.81 14.66 -4.04
N ILE A 149 7.65 15.24 -4.33
CA ILE A 149 6.89 15.04 -5.54
C ILE A 149 7.15 16.28 -6.40
N VAL A 150 7.57 16.09 -7.64
CA VAL A 150 7.95 17.19 -8.54
C VAL A 150 7.12 17.07 -9.83
N ASP A 151 6.42 18.11 -10.18
CA ASP A 151 5.60 18.17 -11.40
C ASP A 151 6.45 18.29 -12.69
N ASP A 152 5.78 18.36 -13.84
CA ASP A 152 6.40 18.50 -15.17
C ASP A 152 7.14 19.84 -15.37
N LYS A 153 6.90 20.82 -14.50
CA LYS A 153 7.53 22.14 -14.49
C LYS A 153 8.68 22.25 -13.50
N GLY A 154 9.00 21.14 -12.81
CA GLY A 154 10.06 21.10 -11.79
C GLY A 154 9.65 21.69 -10.43
N LYS A 155 8.36 21.95 -10.19
CA LYS A 155 7.85 22.46 -8.92
C LYS A 155 7.57 21.31 -7.95
N ILE A 156 8.00 21.47 -6.70
CA ILE A 156 7.63 20.57 -5.61
C ILE A 156 6.18 20.85 -5.21
N THR A 157 5.33 19.82 -5.28
CA THR A 157 3.88 19.95 -5.06
C THR A 157 3.24 18.60 -4.79
N ASN A 158 2.12 18.58 -4.07
CA ASN A 158 1.26 17.39 -3.96
C ASN A 158 0.30 17.23 -5.14
N ILE A 159 0.25 18.19 -6.07
CA ILE A 159 -0.72 18.23 -7.15
C ILE A 159 0.00 17.95 -8.48
N VAL A 160 -0.42 16.92 -9.19
CA VAL A 160 0.12 16.52 -10.49
C VAL A 160 -1.00 16.41 -11.52
N GLU A 161 -0.67 16.52 -12.79
CA GLU A 161 -1.62 16.47 -13.89
C GLU A 161 -1.52 15.13 -14.62
N LYS A 162 -2.68 14.49 -14.89
CA LYS A 162 -2.76 13.27 -15.69
C LYS A 162 -2.19 13.49 -17.09
N GLY A 163 -1.39 12.54 -17.57
CA GLY A 163 -0.72 12.59 -18.86
C GLY A 163 0.57 13.45 -18.86
N LYS A 164 0.97 13.97 -17.70
CA LYS A 164 2.22 14.73 -17.54
C LYS A 164 3.25 13.93 -16.77
N LYS A 165 4.52 14.34 -16.91
CA LYS A 165 5.64 13.76 -16.14
C LYS A 165 5.57 14.19 -14.69
N CYS A 166 5.85 13.24 -13.82
CA CYS A 166 6.03 13.46 -12.40
C CYS A 166 7.28 12.73 -11.94
N SER A 167 8.04 13.35 -11.05
CA SER A 167 9.23 12.74 -10.45
C SER A 167 9.07 12.64 -8.94
N PHE A 168 9.39 11.47 -8.41
CA PHE A 168 9.49 11.22 -6.96
C PHE A 168 10.97 11.19 -6.59
N LYS A 169 11.38 12.11 -5.74
CA LYS A 169 12.76 12.18 -5.22
C LYS A 169 12.80 11.65 -3.81
N ILE A 170 13.76 10.79 -3.52
CA ILE A 170 13.99 10.22 -2.19
C ILE A 170 15.47 10.42 -1.86
N LYS A 171 15.74 11.10 -0.75
CA LYS A 171 17.08 11.26 -0.19
C LYS A 171 17.25 10.28 0.97
N MET A 172 18.28 9.47 0.91
CA MET A 172 18.64 8.49 1.94
C MET A 172 20.00 8.85 2.53
N GLU A 173 20.15 8.69 3.82
CA GLU A 173 21.40 8.77 4.56
C GLU A 173 21.67 7.43 5.25
N VAL A 174 22.92 6.98 5.19
CA VAL A 174 23.35 5.70 5.76
C VAL A 174 24.10 5.95 7.07
N TYR A 175 23.73 5.21 8.13
CA TYR A 175 24.33 5.32 9.47
C TYR A 175 25.19 4.13 9.84
N GLN A 176 25.02 2.99 9.16
CA GLN A 176 25.85 1.80 9.30
C GLN A 176 26.11 1.22 7.91
N GLU A 177 27.14 0.41 7.74
CA GLU A 177 27.40 -0.24 6.47
C GLU A 177 26.21 -1.11 6.04
N VAL A 178 25.77 -0.93 4.80
CA VAL A 178 24.68 -1.68 4.16
C VAL A 178 25.09 -2.10 2.76
N GLU A 179 24.61 -3.26 2.35
CA GLU A 179 24.83 -3.79 1.01
C GLU A 179 23.60 -3.57 0.15
N ASN A 180 23.82 -2.92 -1.00
CA ASN A 180 22.82 -2.70 -2.04
C ASN A 180 21.43 -2.29 -1.52
N PRO A 181 21.31 -1.15 -0.80
CA PRO A 181 20.03 -0.70 -0.28
C PRO A 181 19.05 -0.40 -1.42
N ILE A 182 17.78 -0.71 -1.19
CA ILE A 182 16.71 -0.59 -2.17
C ILE A 182 15.75 0.53 -1.69
N LEU A 183 15.63 1.60 -2.48
CA LEU A 183 14.65 2.64 -2.27
C LEU A 183 13.39 2.34 -3.07
N ALA A 184 12.22 2.53 -2.47
CA ALA A 184 10.94 2.19 -3.05
C ALA A 184 9.91 3.30 -2.87
N ILE A 185 9.03 3.44 -3.85
CA ILE A 185 7.78 4.21 -3.76
C ILE A 185 6.59 3.28 -3.96
N THR A 186 5.50 3.58 -3.27
CA THR A 186 4.20 2.92 -3.47
C THR A 186 3.12 3.98 -3.49
N ILE A 187 2.24 3.93 -4.48
CA ILE A 187 1.06 4.77 -4.61
C ILE A 187 -0.14 3.93 -4.25
N LYS A 188 -0.96 4.41 -3.31
CA LYS A 188 -2.15 3.73 -2.81
C LYS A 188 -3.39 4.57 -3.02
N ASN A 189 -4.56 3.93 -3.06
CA ASN A 189 -5.82 4.65 -2.91
C ASN A 189 -6.08 5.02 -1.43
N LEU A 190 -7.14 5.79 -1.18
CA LEU A 190 -7.51 6.21 0.19
C LEU A 190 -7.91 5.05 1.11
N HIS A 191 -8.26 3.89 0.55
CA HIS A 191 -8.56 2.67 1.31
C HIS A 191 -7.29 1.88 1.71
N GLY A 192 -6.10 2.34 1.28
CA GLY A 192 -4.82 1.69 1.57
C GLY A 192 -4.45 0.55 0.60
N THR A 193 -5.20 0.38 -0.49
CA THR A 193 -4.87 -0.60 -1.54
C THR A 193 -3.70 -0.07 -2.37
N ASP A 194 -2.65 -0.88 -2.53
CA ASP A 194 -1.52 -0.57 -3.40
C ASP A 194 -2.00 -0.54 -4.86
N ILE A 195 -1.88 0.61 -5.53
CA ILE A 195 -2.28 0.79 -6.93
C ILE A 195 -1.09 0.52 -7.86
N THR A 196 0.05 1.10 -7.54
CA THR A 196 1.29 0.92 -8.28
C THR A 196 2.48 1.28 -7.41
N GLY A 197 3.66 0.88 -7.82
CA GLY A 197 4.91 1.22 -7.15
C GLY A 197 6.10 0.68 -7.91
N THR A 198 7.28 1.19 -7.58
CA THR A 198 8.54 0.69 -8.10
C THR A 198 9.64 0.88 -7.06
N ASN A 199 10.82 0.35 -7.36
CA ASN A 199 12.00 0.48 -6.53
C ASN A 199 13.28 0.48 -7.37
N THR A 200 14.37 0.89 -6.78
CA THR A 200 15.67 0.98 -7.45
C THR A 200 16.14 -0.36 -8.03
N HIS A 201 15.82 -1.48 -7.38
CA HIS A 201 16.18 -2.81 -7.87
C HIS A 201 15.42 -3.20 -9.15
N TYR A 202 14.10 -2.94 -9.20
CA TYR A 202 13.29 -3.18 -10.40
C TYR A 202 13.68 -2.30 -11.58
N GLU A 203 14.19 -1.09 -11.29
CA GLU A 203 14.70 -0.16 -12.30
C GLU A 203 16.16 -0.48 -12.70
N GLY A 204 16.71 -1.59 -12.21
CA GLY A 204 18.05 -2.07 -12.58
C GLY A 204 19.21 -1.37 -11.89
N GLU A 205 18.94 -0.57 -10.85
CA GLU A 205 19.97 0.14 -10.10
C GLU A 205 20.59 -0.75 -9.02
N ASN A 206 21.92 -0.75 -8.94
CA ASN A 206 22.69 -1.41 -7.88
C ASN A 206 23.60 -0.37 -7.20
N MET A 207 23.31 -0.05 -5.95
CA MET A 207 24.03 0.97 -5.20
C MET A 207 25.36 0.46 -4.60
N GLY A 208 25.63 -0.84 -4.65
CA GLY A 208 26.80 -1.46 -4.05
C GLY A 208 26.82 -1.35 -2.53
N ILE A 209 28.02 -1.40 -1.94
CA ILE A 209 28.21 -1.23 -0.50
C ILE A 209 28.24 0.26 -0.18
N LEU A 210 27.41 0.68 0.78
CA LEU A 210 27.39 2.05 1.29
C LEU A 210 27.79 2.05 2.76
N CYS A 211 28.68 2.98 3.12
CA CYS A 211 29.17 3.16 4.48
C CYS A 211 28.42 4.29 5.21
N ALA A 212 28.57 4.32 6.54
CA ALA A 212 28.05 5.41 7.35
C ALA A 212 28.48 6.78 6.83
N GLY A 213 27.55 7.73 6.79
CA GLY A 213 27.73 9.08 6.24
C GLY A 213 27.52 9.17 4.72
N ASN A 214 27.32 8.06 4.00
CA ASN A 214 26.96 8.14 2.60
C ASN A 214 25.52 8.64 2.44
N VAL A 215 25.34 9.54 1.47
CA VAL A 215 24.02 10.06 1.08
C VAL A 215 23.74 9.67 -0.36
N ARG A 216 22.52 9.25 -0.65
CA ARG A 216 22.05 8.94 -2.00
C ARG A 216 20.71 9.62 -2.26
N ILE A 217 20.50 10.01 -3.51
CA ILE A 217 19.23 10.55 -4.00
C ILE A 217 18.78 9.69 -5.16
N ALA A 218 17.64 9.02 -5.00
CA ALA A 218 16.94 8.37 -6.10
C ALA A 218 15.88 9.31 -6.65
N THR A 219 15.71 9.32 -7.97
CA THR A 219 14.65 10.07 -8.66
C THR A 219 13.94 9.12 -9.61
N PHE A 220 12.68 8.80 -9.30
CA PHE A 220 11.81 8.01 -10.16
C PHE A 220 10.96 8.97 -10.99
N THR A 221 11.10 8.95 -12.31
CA THR A 221 10.35 9.82 -13.23
C THR A 221 9.45 8.98 -14.11
N GLN A 222 8.15 9.33 -14.14
CA GLN A 222 7.14 8.60 -14.89
C GLN A 222 6.03 9.52 -15.39
N ASP A 223 5.32 9.09 -16.43
CA ASP A 223 4.09 9.73 -16.83
C ASP A 223 2.93 9.28 -15.95
N ILE A 224 2.09 10.21 -15.48
CA ILE A 224 0.98 9.92 -14.58
C ILE A 224 -0.27 9.61 -15.40
N TYR A 225 -0.66 8.34 -15.45
CA TYR A 225 -1.91 7.90 -16.08
C TYR A 225 -2.95 7.40 -15.07
N LEU A 226 -2.77 7.72 -13.79
CA LEU A 226 -3.79 7.53 -12.77
C LEU A 226 -5.01 8.40 -13.06
N GLN A 227 -6.19 7.94 -12.68
CA GLN A 227 -7.42 8.74 -12.77
C GLN A 227 -7.37 9.94 -11.84
N GLY A 228 -8.21 10.96 -12.09
CA GLY A 228 -8.34 12.10 -11.19
C GLY A 228 -8.77 11.67 -9.79
N GLY A 229 -8.15 12.25 -8.77
CA GLY A 229 -8.47 11.94 -7.37
C GLY A 229 -7.28 12.01 -6.43
N GLU A 230 -7.52 11.55 -5.21
CA GLU A 230 -6.54 11.55 -4.12
C GLU A 230 -5.89 10.18 -3.98
N TYR A 231 -4.58 10.20 -3.82
CA TYR A 231 -3.73 9.03 -3.62
C TYR A 231 -2.82 9.25 -2.41
N LEU A 232 -2.32 8.17 -1.84
CA LEU A 232 -1.38 8.18 -0.72
C LEU A 232 -0.04 7.65 -1.19
N ILE A 233 1.03 8.30 -0.74
CA ILE A 233 2.40 7.92 -1.07
C ILE A 233 3.05 7.27 0.14
N SER A 234 3.62 6.09 -0.08
CA SER A 234 4.46 5.41 0.91
C SER A 234 5.87 5.24 0.36
N LEU A 235 6.86 5.37 1.23
CA LEU A 235 8.27 5.27 0.90
C LEU A 235 8.93 4.15 1.70
N GLY A 236 9.95 3.52 1.12
CA GLY A 236 10.69 2.45 1.77
C GLY A 236 12.18 2.48 1.45
N CYS A 237 12.95 2.09 2.45
CA CYS A 237 14.36 1.75 2.32
C CYS A 237 14.57 0.37 2.93
N THR A 238 15.00 -0.59 2.13
CA THR A 238 15.22 -1.98 2.51
C THR A 238 16.57 -2.45 1.97
N GLY A 239 17.00 -3.64 2.34
CA GLY A 239 18.23 -4.22 1.79
C GLY A 239 18.61 -5.49 2.51
N TYR A 240 19.87 -5.87 2.38
CA TYR A 240 20.42 -7.07 2.99
C TYR A 240 21.55 -6.73 3.95
N ILE A 241 21.61 -7.42 5.08
CA ILE A 241 22.74 -7.42 6.01
C ILE A 241 23.14 -8.87 6.21
N LYS A 242 24.36 -9.22 5.82
CA LYS A 242 24.89 -10.60 5.89
C LYS A 242 23.97 -11.64 5.23
N GLY A 243 23.30 -11.24 4.13
CA GLY A 243 22.40 -12.11 3.37
C GLY A 243 20.96 -12.22 3.90
N GLU A 244 20.64 -11.60 5.02
CA GLU A 244 19.26 -11.51 5.55
C GLU A 244 18.58 -10.22 5.11
N PHE A 245 17.29 -10.30 4.75
CA PHE A 245 16.51 -9.15 4.32
C PHE A 245 16.08 -8.31 5.52
N HIS A 246 16.35 -7.00 5.46
CA HIS A 246 16.04 -6.03 6.51
C HIS A 246 15.25 -4.86 5.97
N VAL A 247 14.36 -4.30 6.81
CA VAL A 247 13.70 -3.02 6.56
C VAL A 247 14.45 -1.94 7.33
N PHE A 248 15.21 -1.13 6.60
CA PHE A 248 16.01 -0.06 7.22
C PHE A 248 15.15 1.11 7.66
N HIS A 249 14.21 1.53 6.78
CA HIS A 249 13.29 2.61 7.06
C HIS A 249 12.03 2.52 6.19
N ARG A 250 10.87 2.71 6.79
CA ARG A 250 9.59 2.71 6.09
C ARG A 250 8.75 3.88 6.57
N LEU A 251 8.16 4.60 5.62
CA LEU A 251 7.21 5.68 5.84
C LEU A 251 5.91 5.31 5.12
N TYR A 252 4.88 4.95 5.87
CA TYR A 252 3.57 4.66 5.29
C TYR A 252 2.74 5.93 5.17
N ASP A 253 2.19 6.11 3.97
CA ASP A 253 1.24 7.17 3.66
C ASP A 253 1.75 8.56 4.08
N VAL A 254 3.02 8.82 3.78
CA VAL A 254 3.77 9.98 4.22
C VAL A 254 3.18 11.31 3.75
N CYS A 255 2.54 11.32 2.59
CA CYS A 255 1.78 12.46 2.06
C CYS A 255 0.67 11.99 1.12
N ASN A 256 -0.26 12.89 0.83
CA ASN A 256 -1.19 12.69 -0.28
C ASN A 256 -0.56 13.15 -1.60
N MET A 257 -1.14 12.68 -2.71
CA MET A 257 -0.92 13.18 -4.06
C MET A 257 -2.27 13.33 -4.75
N THR A 258 -2.58 14.54 -5.18
CA THR A 258 -3.80 14.84 -5.94
C THR A 258 -3.48 14.78 -7.44
N VAL A 259 -4.18 13.92 -8.16
CA VAL A 259 -4.11 13.87 -9.63
C VAL A 259 -5.25 14.69 -10.21
N ILE A 260 -4.92 15.75 -10.94
CA ILE A 260 -5.90 16.52 -11.71
C ILE A 260 -6.05 15.88 -13.09
N SER A 261 -7.30 15.62 -13.48
CA SER A 261 -7.63 15.05 -14.78
C SER A 261 -8.74 15.84 -15.44
N SER A 262 -8.60 16.08 -16.73
CA SER A 262 -9.68 16.65 -17.56
C SER A 262 -10.58 15.55 -18.16
N ARG A 263 -10.13 14.30 -18.12
CA ARG A 263 -10.84 13.14 -18.63
C ARG A 263 -10.50 11.92 -17.80
N ASP A 264 -11.50 11.29 -17.21
CA ASP A 264 -11.37 10.02 -16.53
C ASP A 264 -11.95 8.88 -17.37
N THR A 265 -11.33 7.70 -17.23
CA THR A 265 -11.77 6.43 -17.81
C THR A 265 -12.19 5.49 -16.67
N VAL A 266 -12.38 4.23 -16.95
CA VAL A 266 -12.76 3.23 -15.95
C VAL A 266 -11.53 2.71 -15.19
N GLY A 267 -11.67 2.50 -13.88
CA GLY A 267 -10.61 1.93 -13.03
C GLY A 267 -9.66 2.96 -12.46
N PHE A 268 -8.46 2.53 -12.06
CA PHE A 268 -7.46 3.40 -11.42
C PHE A 268 -6.44 3.99 -12.41
N TYR A 269 -6.29 3.36 -13.56
CA TYR A 269 -5.24 3.67 -14.52
C TYR A 269 -5.81 3.80 -15.93
N ASP A 270 -5.44 4.87 -16.63
CA ASP A 270 -5.78 5.08 -18.05
C ASP A 270 -4.65 4.49 -18.90
N MET A 271 -4.99 3.52 -19.74
CA MET A 271 -4.02 2.90 -20.65
C MET A 271 -3.68 3.80 -21.84
N ASN A 272 -4.23 5.02 -21.89
CA ASN A 272 -4.01 6.00 -22.96
C ASN A 272 -4.27 5.41 -24.37
N SER A 273 -5.40 4.69 -24.49
CA SER A 273 -5.76 3.98 -25.72
C SER A 273 -6.08 4.95 -26.87
N THR A 274 -5.66 4.60 -28.07
CA THR A 274 -6.08 5.25 -29.32
C THR A 274 -7.20 4.43 -29.98
N LEU A 275 -8.22 5.09 -30.50
CA LEU A 275 -9.33 4.46 -31.20
C LEU A 275 -9.26 4.80 -32.70
N GLN A 276 -9.29 3.78 -33.56
CA GLN A 276 -9.61 3.91 -34.99
C GLN A 276 -10.94 3.23 -35.26
N MET A 277 -11.79 3.87 -36.04
CA MET A 277 -13.06 3.29 -36.51
C MET A 277 -13.02 3.20 -38.01
N GLU A 278 -13.35 2.03 -38.56
CA GLU A 278 -13.46 1.77 -39.98
C GLU A 278 -14.91 1.32 -40.27
N GLU A 279 -15.45 1.73 -41.43
CA GLU A 279 -16.73 1.17 -41.92
C GLU A 279 -16.49 -0.23 -42.42
N ALA A 280 -17.38 -1.19 -42.04
CA ALA A 280 -17.31 -2.62 -42.40
C ALA A 280 -18.05 -2.91 -43.72
#